data_715c361dfd0d578824dd343cf4a1f66a
#
_entry.id   715c361dfd0d578824dd343cf4a1f66a
#
_cell.length_a   1.000
_cell.length_b   1.000
_cell.length_c   1.000
_cell.angle_alpha   90.00
_cell.angle_beta   90.00
_cell.angle_gamma   90.00
#
_symmetry.space_group_name_H-M   'P 1'
#
loop_
_entity.id
_entity.type
_entity.pdbx_description
1 polymer ?
#
loop_
_entity_poly.entity_id
_entity_poly.type
_entity_poly.pdbx_seq_one_letter_code
_entity_poly.pdbx_strand_id
1 'polypeptide(L)'
;MMIGRVVAVNYKRGLVAFQIENGDCGYFEVLDTVEFEKEDKIKGNLESLGREKIIKIDTNESVDVFIEDYGMTYNCVINKIFE
;
A
#
# COMPACT_ATOMS: atom_id res chain seq x y z
N MET A 1 -8.75 -1.56 -12.08
CA MET A 1 -8.23 -0.76 -10.95
C MET A 1 -8.86 -1.27 -9.67
N MET A 2 -8.04 -1.49 -8.66
CA MET A 2 -8.48 -2.10 -7.42
C MET A 2 -8.58 -1.04 -6.31
N ILE A 3 -9.46 -1.29 -5.36
CA ILE A 3 -9.57 -0.46 -4.17
C ILE A 3 -9.02 -1.24 -2.98
N GLY A 4 -8.22 -0.57 -2.17
CA GLY A 4 -7.64 -1.15 -0.98
C GLY A 4 -7.72 -0.18 0.18
N ARG A 5 -7.28 -0.67 1.33
CA ARG A 5 -7.21 0.08 2.57
C ARG A 5 -5.83 -0.10 3.18
N VAL A 6 -5.24 0.98 3.64
CA VAL A 6 -3.96 0.92 4.34
C VAL A 6 -4.19 0.29 5.72
N VAL A 7 -3.46 -0.78 6.01
CA VAL A 7 -3.60 -1.51 7.28
C VAL A 7 -2.44 -1.27 8.24
N ALA A 8 -1.29 -0.84 7.73
CA ALA A 8 -0.13 -0.52 8.56
C ALA A 8 0.85 0.34 7.78
N VAL A 9 1.63 1.14 8.49
CA VAL A 9 2.66 1.99 7.88
C VAL A 9 3.92 1.90 8.73
N ASN A 10 5.05 1.66 8.06
CA ASN A 10 6.35 1.82 8.67
C ASN A 10 6.94 3.14 8.16
N TYR A 11 6.74 4.20 8.92
CA TYR A 11 7.16 5.55 8.50
C TYR A 11 8.67 5.66 8.33
N LYS A 12 9.41 4.94 9.15
CA LYS A 12 10.88 5.00 9.11
C LYS A 12 11.43 4.43 7.81
N ARG A 13 10.80 3.39 7.27
CA ARG A 13 11.25 2.73 6.05
C ARG A 13 10.46 3.15 4.81
N GLY A 14 9.42 3.95 4.99
CA GLY A 14 8.56 4.36 3.89
C GLY A 14 7.76 3.21 3.29
N LEU A 15 7.42 2.19 4.09
CA LEU A 15 6.67 1.02 3.63
C LEU A 15 5.23 1.09 4.12
N VAL A 16 4.30 0.79 3.22
CA VAL A 16 2.87 0.85 3.47
C VAL A 16 2.25 -0.50 3.12
N ALA A 17 1.56 -1.10 4.08
CA ALA A 17 0.81 -2.33 3.86
C ALA A 17 -0.64 -2.01 3.57
N PHE A 18 -1.21 -2.73 2.61
CA PHE A 18 -2.60 -2.55 2.21
C PHE A 18 -3.33 -3.89 2.20
N GLN A 19 -4.65 -3.82 2.23
CA GLN A 19 -5.52 -4.97 2.09
C GLN A 19 -6.59 -4.65 1.06
N ILE A 20 -6.84 -5.58 0.15
CA ILE A 20 -7.89 -5.44 -0.86
C ILE A 20 -9.15 -6.18 -0.42
N GLU A 21 -10.21 -6.04 -1.20
CA GLU A 21 -11.56 -6.47 -0.83
C GLU A 21 -11.66 -7.96 -0.49
N ASN A 22 -10.91 -8.81 -1.20
CA ASN A 22 -10.93 -10.27 -0.94
C ASN A 22 -10.12 -10.69 0.28
N GLY A 23 -9.49 -9.74 0.98
CA GLY A 23 -8.69 -10.03 2.17
C GLY A 23 -7.20 -10.16 1.94
N ASP A 24 -6.77 -10.27 0.68
CA ASP A 24 -5.34 -10.36 0.37
C ASP A 24 -4.63 -9.05 0.68
N CYS A 25 -3.40 -9.15 1.13
CA CYS A 25 -2.57 -8.01 1.49
C CYS A 25 -1.36 -7.90 0.59
N GLY A 26 -0.75 -6.73 0.60
CA GLY A 26 0.50 -6.48 -0.07
C GLY A 26 1.14 -5.24 0.55
N TYR A 27 2.28 -4.84 0.01
CA TYR A 27 2.92 -3.63 0.49
C TYR A 27 3.71 -2.93 -0.61
N PHE A 28 3.90 -1.65 -0.42
CA PHE A 28 4.68 -0.84 -1.35
C PHE A 28 5.58 0.12 -0.61
N GLU A 29 6.60 0.58 -1.33
CA GLU A 29 7.47 1.66 -0.88
C GLU A 29 6.97 2.96 -1.50
N VAL A 30 6.85 4.01 -0.69
CA VAL A 30 6.43 5.33 -1.17
C VAL A 30 7.64 6.00 -1.81
N LEU A 31 7.50 6.44 -3.06
CA LEU A 31 8.56 7.11 -3.82
C LEU A 31 8.37 8.63 -3.86
N ASP A 32 7.42 9.14 -3.10
CA ASP A 32 6.99 10.52 -3.10
C ASP A 32 7.02 11.04 -1.67
N THR A 33 6.72 12.32 -1.48
CA THR A 33 6.70 12.92 -0.15
C THR A 33 5.35 12.85 0.54
N VAL A 34 4.36 12.25 -0.09
CA VAL A 34 3.01 12.08 0.46
C VAL A 34 3.03 11.01 1.54
N GLU A 35 2.41 11.28 2.67
CA GLU A 35 2.31 10.33 3.76
C GLU A 35 0.99 9.57 3.71
N PHE A 36 1.05 8.29 4.07
CA PHE A 36 -0.13 7.45 4.23
C PHE A 36 -0.36 7.20 5.71
N GLU A 37 -1.62 7.01 6.08
CA GLU A 37 -1.99 6.65 7.43
C GLU A 37 -2.86 5.40 7.40
N LYS A 38 -2.87 4.68 8.52
CA LYS A 38 -3.74 3.52 8.68
C LYS A 38 -5.19 3.94 8.42
N GLU A 39 -5.92 3.11 7.72
CA GLU A 39 -7.31 3.28 7.30
C GLU A 39 -7.49 4.15 6.06
N ASP A 40 -6.44 4.74 5.52
CA ASP A 40 -6.56 5.46 4.25
C ASP A 40 -7.07 4.53 3.16
N LYS A 41 -8.01 5.02 2.37
CA LYS A 41 -8.51 4.28 1.20
C LYS A 41 -7.70 4.68 -0.02
N ILE A 42 -7.32 3.66 -0.80
CA ILE A 42 -6.47 3.85 -1.96
C ILE A 42 -7.04 3.08 -3.15
N LYS A 43 -6.68 3.49 -4.34
CA LYS A 43 -7.02 2.76 -5.56
C LYS A 43 -5.87 2.78 -6.55
N GLY A 44 -5.75 1.72 -7.33
CA GLY A 44 -4.70 1.57 -8.33
C GLY A 44 -4.50 0.13 -8.69
N ASN A 45 -3.41 -0.14 -9.43
CA ASN A 45 -3.01 -1.50 -9.78
C ASN A 45 -2.23 -2.12 -8.62
N LEU A 46 -2.96 -2.54 -7.58
CA LEU A 46 -2.34 -3.01 -6.34
C LEU A 46 -1.74 -4.41 -6.46
N GLU A 47 -2.05 -5.13 -7.52
CA GLU A 47 -1.47 -6.45 -7.82
C GLU A 47 -0.58 -6.41 -9.04
N SER A 48 0.30 -5.42 -9.08
CA SER A 48 1.25 -5.24 -10.17
C SER A 48 2.59 -4.84 -9.58
N LEU A 49 3.58 -5.71 -9.67
CA LEU A 49 4.91 -5.44 -9.09
C LEU A 49 5.58 -4.28 -9.83
N GLY A 50 6.34 -3.47 -9.08
CA GLY A 50 7.10 -2.37 -9.63
C GLY A 50 6.42 -1.03 -9.47
N ARG A 51 6.85 -0.06 -10.27
CA ARG A 51 6.37 1.32 -10.15
C ARG A 51 4.91 1.42 -10.60
N GLU A 52 4.10 2.06 -9.75
CA GLU A 52 2.69 2.29 -10.03
C GLU A 52 2.28 3.63 -9.44
N LYS A 53 1.20 4.20 -9.96
CA LYS A 53 0.57 5.36 -9.34
C LYS A 53 -0.64 4.90 -8.55
N ILE A 54 -0.65 5.29 -7.28
CA ILE A 54 -1.75 5.01 -6.37
C ILE A 54 -2.47 6.30 -6.07
N ILE A 55 -3.79 6.26 -6.00
CA ILE A 55 -4.58 7.44 -5.66
C ILE A 55 -5.11 7.30 -4.24
N LYS A 56 -4.85 8.30 -3.41
CA LYS A 56 -5.49 8.41 -2.09
C LYS A 56 -6.89 8.94 -2.32
N ILE A 57 -7.89 8.13 -2.03
CA ILE A 57 -9.27 8.43 -2.41
C ILE A 57 -9.78 9.70 -1.72
N ASP A 58 -9.48 9.88 -0.44
CA ASP A 58 -10.00 11.01 0.34
C ASP A 58 -9.53 12.36 -0.18
N THR A 59 -8.27 12.45 -0.60
CA THR A 59 -7.66 13.70 -1.06
C THR A 59 -7.54 13.78 -2.57
N ASN A 60 -7.78 12.67 -3.26
CA ASN A 60 -7.59 12.53 -4.70
C ASN A 60 -6.13 12.78 -5.14
N GLU A 61 -5.18 12.60 -4.22
CA GLU A 61 -3.76 12.75 -4.53
C GLU A 61 -3.25 11.51 -5.25
N SER A 62 -2.44 11.72 -6.28
CA SER A 62 -1.74 10.67 -7.01
C SER A 62 -0.34 10.54 -6.43
N VAL A 63 0.05 9.33 -6.05
CA VAL A 63 1.32 9.07 -5.37
C VAL A 63 2.09 8.01 -6.13
N ASP A 64 3.37 8.27 -6.39
CA ASP A 64 4.25 7.28 -7.00
C ASP A 64 4.72 6.31 -5.93
N VAL A 65 4.59 5.03 -6.21
CA VAL A 65 4.99 3.97 -5.29
C VAL A 65 5.68 2.85 -6.06
N PHE A 66 6.35 1.97 -5.32
CA PHE A 66 6.91 0.74 -5.87
C PHE A 66 6.24 -0.43 -5.14
N ILE A 67 5.41 -1.18 -5.86
CA ILE A 67 4.72 -2.35 -5.29
C ILE A 67 5.75 -3.46 -5.12
N GLU A 68 6.00 -3.85 -3.87
CA GLU A 68 7.02 -4.84 -3.55
C GLU A 68 6.47 -6.26 -3.60
N ASP A 69 5.24 -6.45 -3.11
CA ASP A 69 4.63 -7.77 -3.10
C ASP A 69 3.12 -7.63 -2.89
N TYR A 70 2.39 -8.70 -3.20
CA TYR A 70 0.94 -8.77 -3.01
C TYR A 70 0.53 -10.23 -2.86
N GLY A 71 -0.76 -10.49 -2.61
CA GLY A 71 -1.23 -11.85 -2.41
C GLY A 71 -0.76 -12.45 -1.09
N MET A 72 -0.53 -11.63 -0.09
CA MET A 72 0.00 -12.04 1.21
C MET A 72 -1.10 -12.08 2.26
N THR A 73 -0.88 -12.86 3.31
CA THR A 73 -1.75 -12.79 4.49
C THR A 73 -1.41 -11.53 5.29
N TYR A 74 -2.35 -11.12 6.13
CA TYR A 74 -2.14 -9.96 7.00
C TYR A 74 -0.88 -10.13 7.87
N ASN A 75 -0.73 -11.30 8.50
CA ASN A 75 0.43 -11.55 9.37
C ASN A 75 1.74 -11.48 8.59
N CYS A 76 1.75 -12.01 7.37
CA CYS A 76 2.97 -11.97 6.54
C CYS A 76 3.35 -10.55 6.17
N VAL A 77 2.38 -9.72 5.77
CA VAL A 77 2.69 -8.36 5.35
C VAL A 77 3.15 -7.51 6.53
N ILE A 78 2.54 -7.68 7.71
CA ILE A 78 2.95 -6.94 8.90
C ILE A 78 4.40 -7.31 9.27
N ASN A 79 4.72 -8.61 9.28
CA ASN A 79 6.10 -9.02 9.54
C ASN A 79 7.06 -8.43 8.52
N LYS A 80 6.66 -8.36 7.28
CA LYS A 80 7.53 -7.89 6.20
C LYS A 80 7.88 -6.42 6.33
N ILE A 81 6.91 -5.57 6.59
CA ILE A 81 7.18 -4.13 6.63
C ILE A 81 7.89 -3.70 7.93
N PHE A 82 7.84 -4.52 8.97
CA PHE A 82 8.48 -4.22 10.24
C PHE A 82 9.70 -5.08 10.55
N GLU A 83 10.15 -5.89 9.62
CA GLU A 83 11.34 -6.72 9.83
C GLU A 83 12.64 -5.90 9.82
#